data_266d31de0ba113c62f7e285beb548e01
#
_entry.id   266d31de0ba113c62f7e285beb548e01
#
_cell.length_a   1.000
_cell.length_b   1.000
_cell.length_c   1.000
_cell.angle_alpha   90.00
_cell.angle_beta   90.00
_cell.angle_gamma   90.00
#
_symmetry.space_group_name_H-M   'P 1'
#
loop_
_entity.id
_entity.type
_entity.pdbx_description
1 polymer ?
#
loop_
_entity_poly.entity_id
_entity_poly.type
_entity_poly.pdbx_seq_one_letter_code
_entity_poly.pdbx_strand_id
1 'polypeptide(L)'
;MLAAPASPAPMSEPLEDYLETIYLLVQEHGFARVKEIARARDVKAATVSIALRKLSEGGFVNYVRREYIGLTEKGEEAARRVLTRHRLLTRFFEEVLGMSPRAASEQACSMEHALTDEAMDRMVRFFEFLGTCPSVVKAFGQCPAGSRPGDADTVAR
;
A
#
# COMPACT_ATOMS: atom_id res chain seq x y z
N MET A 1 -13.56 22.35 26.69
CA MET A 1 -12.35 21.80 26.05
C MET A 1 -12.63 20.33 25.80
N LEU A 2 -13.21 19.99 24.66
CA LEU A 2 -13.56 18.61 24.28
C LEU A 2 -12.28 17.96 23.75
N ALA A 3 -11.80 16.92 24.44
CA ALA A 3 -10.71 16.10 23.95
C ALA A 3 -11.12 15.43 22.62
N ALA A 4 -10.31 15.61 21.59
CA ALA A 4 -10.48 14.89 20.36
C ALA A 4 -10.45 13.38 20.64
N PRO A 5 -11.32 12.58 19.99
CA PRO A 5 -11.29 11.13 20.16
C PRO A 5 -9.91 10.62 19.77
N ALA A 6 -9.30 9.83 20.66
CA ALA A 6 -8.02 9.19 20.40
C ALA A 6 -8.12 8.41 19.09
N SER A 7 -7.21 8.69 18.15
CA SER A 7 -7.08 7.91 16.92
C SER A 7 -6.98 6.43 17.30
N PRO A 8 -7.75 5.53 16.70
CA PRO A 8 -7.63 4.10 16.98
C PRO A 8 -6.18 3.69 16.75
N ALA A 9 -5.65 2.85 17.63
CA ALA A 9 -4.29 2.31 17.51
C ALA A 9 -4.09 1.75 16.07
N PRO A 10 -2.95 2.03 15.43
CA PRO A 10 -2.70 1.58 14.07
C PRO A 10 -2.83 0.05 14.01
N MET A 11 -3.50 -0.44 12.97
CA MET A 11 -3.59 -1.86 12.68
C MET A 11 -2.17 -2.40 12.45
N SER A 12 -1.89 -3.62 12.88
CA SER A 12 -0.58 -4.22 12.59
C SER A 12 -0.44 -4.52 11.10
N GLU A 13 0.74 -4.30 10.54
CA GLU A 13 1.09 -4.56 9.15
C GLU A 13 0.54 -5.90 8.61
N PRO A 14 0.70 -7.06 9.28
CA PRO A 14 0.13 -8.30 8.79
C PRO A 14 -1.40 -8.30 8.68
N LEU A 15 -2.12 -7.52 9.49
CA LEU A 15 -3.58 -7.42 9.41
C LEU A 15 -4.02 -6.50 8.27
N GLU A 16 -3.25 -5.45 7.96
CA GLU A 16 -3.48 -4.60 6.79
C GLU A 16 -3.38 -5.40 5.49
N ASP A 17 -2.36 -6.24 5.36
CA ASP A 17 -2.18 -7.15 4.23
C ASP A 17 -3.36 -8.12 4.05
N TYR A 18 -3.88 -8.69 5.15
CA TYR A 18 -5.07 -9.54 5.07
C TYR A 18 -6.28 -8.75 4.61
N LEU A 19 -6.44 -7.53 5.11
CA LEU A 19 -7.56 -6.67 4.76
C LEU A 19 -7.53 -6.28 3.28
N GLU A 20 -6.36 -5.97 2.75
CA GLU A 20 -6.14 -5.71 1.32
C GLU A 20 -6.51 -6.94 0.47
N THR A 21 -6.02 -8.12 0.84
CA THR A 21 -6.34 -9.37 0.15
C THR A 21 -7.85 -9.64 0.14
N ILE A 22 -8.53 -9.45 1.28
CA ILE A 22 -9.98 -9.60 1.39
C ILE A 22 -10.69 -8.61 0.48
N TYR A 23 -10.26 -7.35 0.46
CA TYR A 23 -10.84 -6.32 -0.39
C TYR A 23 -10.75 -6.68 -1.86
N LEU A 24 -9.58 -7.11 -2.34
CA LEU A 24 -9.40 -7.52 -3.73
C LEU A 24 -10.30 -8.70 -4.12
N LEU A 25 -10.40 -9.72 -3.26
CA LEU A 25 -11.28 -10.88 -3.48
C LEU A 25 -12.77 -10.47 -3.48
N VAL A 26 -13.17 -9.57 -2.59
CA VAL A 26 -14.54 -9.05 -2.56
C VAL A 26 -14.86 -8.23 -3.81
N GLN A 27 -13.92 -7.43 -4.31
CA GLN A 27 -14.11 -6.69 -5.56
C GLN A 27 -14.24 -7.61 -6.78
N GLU A 28 -13.50 -8.71 -6.80
CA GLU A 28 -13.51 -9.67 -7.92
C GLU A 28 -14.72 -10.60 -7.89
N HIS A 29 -15.11 -11.10 -6.72
CA HIS A 29 -16.08 -12.18 -6.58
C HIS A 29 -17.34 -11.81 -5.77
N GLY A 30 -17.40 -10.60 -5.20
CA GLY A 30 -18.47 -10.17 -4.30
C GLY A 30 -18.32 -10.65 -2.86
N PHE A 31 -17.41 -11.56 -2.59
CA PHE A 31 -17.12 -12.13 -1.25
C PHE A 31 -15.72 -12.77 -1.22
N ALA A 32 -15.19 -13.02 -0.04
CA ALA A 32 -13.98 -13.80 0.15
C ALA A 32 -14.23 -15.08 0.95
N ARG A 33 -13.38 -16.07 0.76
CA ARG A 33 -13.37 -17.32 1.52
C ARG A 33 -12.01 -17.59 2.14
N VAL A 34 -11.99 -18.26 3.31
CA VAL A 34 -10.74 -18.61 4.00
C VAL A 34 -9.72 -19.30 3.09
N LYS A 35 -10.18 -20.22 2.21
CA LYS A 35 -9.29 -20.95 1.28
C LYS A 35 -8.66 -20.04 0.24
N GLU A 36 -9.40 -19.06 -0.27
CA GLU A 36 -8.93 -18.10 -1.28
C GLU A 36 -7.89 -17.15 -0.67
N ILE A 37 -8.17 -16.63 0.53
CA ILE A 37 -7.24 -15.81 1.29
C ILE A 37 -5.95 -16.59 1.62
N ALA A 38 -6.09 -17.84 2.08
CA ALA A 38 -4.96 -18.71 2.40
C ALA A 38 -4.06 -18.94 1.17
N ARG A 39 -4.68 -19.18 -0.01
CA ARG A 39 -3.97 -19.35 -1.28
C ARG A 39 -3.29 -18.05 -1.72
N ALA A 40 -4.00 -16.92 -1.66
CA ALA A 40 -3.47 -15.63 -2.09
C ALA A 40 -2.28 -15.17 -1.24
N ARG A 41 -2.28 -15.50 0.06
CA ARG A 41 -1.22 -15.14 1.02
C ARG A 41 -0.15 -16.22 1.23
N ASP A 42 -0.28 -17.36 0.57
CA ASP A 42 0.59 -18.54 0.76
C ASP A 42 0.74 -18.96 2.24
N VAL A 43 -0.38 -19.03 2.96
CA VAL A 43 -0.43 -19.39 4.39
C VAL A 43 -1.45 -20.49 4.66
N LYS A 44 -1.37 -21.10 5.85
CA LYS A 44 -2.35 -22.11 6.28
C LYS A 44 -3.70 -21.46 6.64
N ALA A 45 -4.80 -22.15 6.36
CA ALA A 45 -6.17 -21.72 6.70
C ALA A 45 -6.35 -21.37 8.20
N ALA A 46 -5.60 -22.04 9.08
CA ALA A 46 -5.61 -21.75 10.53
C ALA A 46 -5.08 -20.33 10.81
N THR A 47 -4.00 -19.91 10.11
CA THR A 47 -3.42 -18.57 10.24
C THR A 47 -4.42 -17.51 9.78
N VAL A 48 -5.08 -17.74 8.63
CA VAL A 48 -6.16 -16.86 8.14
C VAL A 48 -7.29 -16.73 9.16
N SER A 49 -7.72 -17.83 9.77
CA SER A 49 -8.81 -17.80 10.76
C SER A 49 -8.45 -16.97 12.00
N ILE A 50 -7.19 -16.94 12.41
CA ILE A 50 -6.70 -16.09 13.51
C ILE A 50 -6.75 -14.61 13.10
N ALA A 51 -6.26 -14.28 11.90
CA ALA A 51 -6.29 -12.92 11.37
C ALA A 51 -7.73 -12.41 11.23
N LEU A 52 -8.63 -13.22 10.66
CA LEU A 52 -10.05 -12.88 10.51
C LEU A 52 -10.74 -12.60 11.83
N ARG A 53 -10.41 -13.36 12.89
CA ARG A 53 -10.94 -13.09 14.21
C ARG A 53 -10.53 -11.71 14.73
N LYS A 54 -9.25 -11.37 14.62
CA LYS A 54 -8.74 -10.05 15.02
C LYS A 54 -9.35 -8.92 14.19
N LEU A 55 -9.50 -9.10 12.89
CA LEU A 55 -10.15 -8.14 12.01
C LEU A 55 -11.64 -7.97 12.34
N SER A 56 -12.32 -9.05 12.70
CA SER A 56 -13.73 -9.02 13.13
C SER A 56 -13.88 -8.35 14.51
N GLU A 57 -13.01 -8.65 15.47
CA GLU A 57 -12.95 -7.98 16.77
C GLU A 57 -12.68 -6.46 16.61
N GLY A 58 -11.86 -6.07 15.64
CA GLY A 58 -11.60 -4.68 15.26
C GLY A 58 -12.74 -4.02 14.46
N GLY A 59 -13.75 -4.78 14.07
CA GLY A 59 -14.90 -4.29 13.30
C GLY A 59 -14.60 -4.01 11.83
N PHE A 60 -13.57 -4.64 11.23
CA PHE A 60 -13.18 -4.44 9.83
C PHE A 60 -13.84 -5.44 8.88
N VAL A 61 -14.16 -6.65 9.36
CA VAL A 61 -14.78 -7.68 8.54
C VAL A 61 -15.99 -8.30 9.25
N ASN A 62 -16.98 -8.71 8.47
CA ASN A 62 -18.05 -9.59 8.89
C ASN A 62 -17.58 -11.02 8.68
N TYR A 63 -17.23 -11.71 9.77
CA TYR A 63 -16.72 -13.06 9.72
C TYR A 63 -17.56 -14.01 10.58
N VAL A 64 -18.30 -14.88 9.93
CA VAL A 64 -18.95 -16.02 10.55
C VAL A 64 -18.25 -17.29 10.06
N ARG A 65 -17.86 -18.15 11.00
CA ARG A 65 -17.12 -19.38 10.68
C ARG A 65 -17.89 -20.23 9.66
N ARG A 66 -17.22 -20.61 8.56
CA ARG A 66 -17.75 -21.38 7.43
C ARG A 66 -18.68 -20.60 6.48
N GLU A 67 -18.84 -19.33 6.66
CA GLU A 67 -19.57 -18.45 5.75
C GLU A 67 -18.63 -17.58 4.90
N TYR A 68 -19.23 -16.75 4.07
CA TYR A 68 -18.53 -15.77 3.30
C TYR A 68 -18.00 -14.64 4.18
N ILE A 69 -16.84 -14.11 3.80
CA ILE A 69 -16.22 -12.97 4.47
C ILE A 69 -16.54 -11.74 3.64
N GLY A 70 -17.15 -10.74 4.27
CA GLY A 70 -17.38 -9.42 3.71
C GLY A 70 -16.65 -8.36 4.52
N LEU A 71 -16.44 -7.19 3.90
CA LEU A 71 -15.92 -6.03 4.60
C LEU A 71 -17.05 -5.26 5.27
N THR A 72 -16.74 -4.60 6.36
CA THR A 72 -17.55 -3.50 6.89
C THR A 72 -17.17 -2.22 6.16
N GLU A 73 -17.96 -1.14 6.31
CA GLU A 73 -17.60 0.18 5.79
C GLU A 73 -16.21 0.63 6.29
N LYS A 74 -15.94 0.44 7.59
CA LYS A 74 -14.63 0.70 8.20
C LYS A 74 -13.52 -0.13 7.58
N GLY A 75 -13.79 -1.42 7.28
CA GLY A 75 -12.84 -2.32 6.64
C GLY A 75 -12.56 -1.92 5.22
N GLU A 76 -13.56 -1.52 4.47
CA GLU A 76 -13.42 -1.07 3.09
C GLU A 76 -12.61 0.23 3.00
N GLU A 77 -12.87 1.19 3.89
CA GLU A 77 -12.10 2.44 3.96
C GLU A 77 -10.63 2.17 4.30
N ALA A 78 -10.36 1.31 5.30
CA ALA A 78 -9.00 0.94 5.68
C ALA A 78 -8.26 0.23 4.54
N ALA A 79 -8.90 -0.74 3.87
CA ALA A 79 -8.31 -1.46 2.73
C ALA A 79 -8.01 -0.52 1.56
N ARG A 80 -8.92 0.40 1.23
CA ARG A 80 -8.69 1.41 0.17
C ARG A 80 -7.50 2.29 0.49
N ARG A 81 -7.29 2.66 1.76
CA ARG A 81 -6.14 3.46 2.19
C ARG A 81 -4.83 2.73 1.92
N VAL A 82 -4.71 1.46 2.32
CA VAL A 82 -3.52 0.62 2.06
C VAL A 82 -3.26 0.50 0.56
N LEU A 83 -4.28 0.13 -0.21
CA LEU A 83 -4.18 0.00 -1.68
C LEU A 83 -3.76 1.30 -2.37
N THR A 84 -4.24 2.45 -1.90
CA THR A 84 -3.87 3.75 -2.46
C THR A 84 -2.40 4.05 -2.21
N ARG A 85 -1.89 3.74 -0.99
CA ARG A 85 -0.48 3.86 -0.64
C ARG A 85 0.38 2.97 -1.52
N HIS A 86 0.02 1.69 -1.63
CA HIS A 86 0.72 0.72 -2.47
C HIS A 86 0.84 1.20 -3.91
N ARG A 87 -0.28 1.59 -4.53
CA ARG A 87 -0.30 2.08 -5.92
C ARG A 87 0.56 3.33 -6.12
N LEU A 88 0.50 4.28 -5.18
CA LEU A 88 1.30 5.49 -5.26
C LEU A 88 2.80 5.18 -5.22
N LEU A 89 3.21 4.33 -4.27
CA LEU A 89 4.60 3.92 -4.12
C LEU A 89 5.09 3.12 -5.33
N THR A 90 4.29 2.17 -5.79
CA THR A 90 4.63 1.38 -6.99
C THR A 90 4.87 2.29 -8.19
N ARG A 91 3.96 3.24 -8.46
CA ARG A 91 4.14 4.22 -9.53
C ARG A 91 5.38 5.08 -9.34
N PHE A 92 5.68 5.51 -8.11
CA PHE A 92 6.91 6.26 -7.83
C PHE A 92 8.15 5.46 -8.19
N PHE A 93 8.21 4.19 -7.78
CA PHE A 93 9.34 3.33 -8.09
C PHE A 93 9.47 3.03 -9.59
N GLU A 94 8.36 2.84 -10.29
CA GLU A 94 8.35 2.59 -11.74
C GLU A 94 8.66 3.86 -12.55
N GLU A 95 7.86 4.91 -12.36
CA GLU A 95 7.87 6.09 -13.24
C GLU A 95 9.01 7.05 -12.92
N VAL A 96 9.41 7.18 -11.64
CA VAL A 96 10.47 8.10 -11.23
C VAL A 96 11.82 7.40 -11.12
N LEU A 97 11.87 6.25 -10.44
CA LEU A 97 13.13 5.55 -10.21
C LEU A 97 13.47 4.53 -11.30
N GLY A 98 12.57 4.28 -12.27
CA GLY A 98 12.82 3.37 -13.38
C GLY A 98 12.96 1.90 -12.99
N MET A 99 12.38 1.51 -11.85
CA MET A 99 12.42 0.12 -11.40
C MET A 99 11.50 -0.76 -12.25
N SER A 100 11.84 -2.06 -12.34
CA SER A 100 10.92 -3.01 -12.97
C SER A 100 9.62 -3.14 -12.17
N PRO A 101 8.47 -3.44 -12.82
CA PRO A 101 7.17 -3.53 -12.14
C PRO A 101 7.18 -4.47 -10.93
N ARG A 102 7.86 -5.59 -11.06
CA ARG A 102 7.99 -6.56 -9.95
C ARG A 102 8.76 -5.96 -8.77
N ALA A 103 9.94 -5.40 -9.01
CA ALA A 103 10.76 -4.81 -7.97
C ALA A 103 10.09 -3.59 -7.32
N ALA A 104 9.38 -2.78 -8.12
CA ALA A 104 8.60 -1.64 -7.64
C ALA A 104 7.47 -2.07 -6.68
N SER A 105 6.71 -3.10 -7.05
CA SER A 105 5.64 -3.63 -6.22
C SER A 105 6.17 -4.26 -4.92
N GLU A 106 7.28 -5.01 -4.98
CA GLU A 106 7.92 -5.59 -3.79
C GLU A 106 8.42 -4.49 -2.82
N GLN A 107 9.00 -3.40 -3.34
CA GLN A 107 9.42 -2.26 -2.51
C GLN A 107 8.25 -1.46 -1.95
N ALA A 108 7.20 -1.25 -2.74
CA ALA A 108 5.99 -0.57 -2.30
C ALA A 108 5.36 -1.30 -1.10
N CYS A 109 5.20 -2.62 -1.20
CA CYS A 109 4.67 -3.46 -0.13
C CYS A 109 5.48 -3.34 1.17
N SER A 110 6.82 -3.26 1.06
CA SER A 110 7.69 -3.12 2.22
C SER A 110 7.63 -1.73 2.89
N MET A 111 7.20 -0.70 2.18
CA MET A 111 7.24 0.69 2.66
C MET A 111 5.87 1.24 3.07
N GLU A 112 4.79 0.78 2.47
CA GLU A 112 3.45 1.37 2.65
C GLU A 112 2.97 1.40 4.10
N HIS A 113 3.38 0.42 4.89
CA HIS A 113 3.00 0.32 6.29
C HIS A 113 3.89 1.16 7.22
N ALA A 114 5.12 1.47 6.79
CA ALA A 114 6.09 2.23 7.57
C ALA A 114 5.91 3.76 7.43
N LEU A 115 5.21 4.23 6.39
CA LEU A 115 5.04 5.65 6.13
C LEU A 115 3.88 6.23 6.94
N THR A 116 4.11 7.39 7.56
CA THR A 116 3.04 8.16 8.21
C THR A 116 2.11 8.79 7.17
N ASP A 117 0.88 9.14 7.58
CA ASP A 117 -0.06 9.85 6.70
C ASP A 117 0.54 11.17 6.19
N GLU A 118 1.27 11.91 7.03
CA GLU A 118 1.96 13.13 6.61
C GLU A 118 3.01 12.88 5.53
N ALA A 119 3.80 11.80 5.65
CA ALA A 119 4.79 11.43 4.64
C ALA A 119 4.11 11.07 3.32
N MET A 120 3.01 10.34 3.36
CA MET A 120 2.22 10.00 2.19
C MET A 120 1.63 11.24 1.50
N ASP A 121 1.07 12.17 2.24
CA ASP A 121 0.52 13.43 1.68
C ASP A 121 1.62 14.25 0.98
N ARG A 122 2.81 14.31 1.56
CA ARG A 122 3.96 14.99 0.94
C ARG A 122 4.42 14.28 -0.33
N MET A 123 4.40 12.95 -0.35
CA MET A 123 4.73 12.17 -1.54
C MET A 123 3.70 12.39 -2.66
N VAL A 124 2.40 12.42 -2.33
CA VAL A 124 1.35 12.75 -3.32
C VAL A 124 1.62 14.10 -3.97
N ARG A 125 1.85 15.15 -3.17
CA ARG A 125 2.16 16.49 -3.68
C ARG A 125 3.42 16.51 -4.55
N PHE A 126 4.44 15.76 -4.15
CA PHE A 126 5.66 15.65 -4.95
C PHE A 126 5.39 14.95 -6.29
N PHE A 127 4.58 13.92 -6.29
CA PHE A 127 4.15 13.23 -7.52
C PHE A 127 3.36 14.16 -8.46
N GLU A 128 2.41 14.92 -7.91
CA GLU A 128 1.65 15.91 -8.67
C GLU A 128 2.59 16.95 -9.30
N PHE A 129 3.56 17.44 -8.53
CA PHE A 129 4.59 18.35 -9.03
C PHE A 129 5.40 17.75 -10.18
N LEU A 130 5.87 16.50 -10.06
CA LEU A 130 6.59 15.81 -11.12
C LEU A 130 5.74 15.66 -12.39
N GLY A 131 4.43 15.44 -12.26
CA GLY A 131 3.49 15.41 -13.37
C GLY A 131 3.41 16.74 -14.14
N THR A 132 3.66 17.87 -13.47
CA THR A 132 3.72 19.20 -14.11
C THR A 132 5.08 19.51 -14.76
N CYS A 133 6.11 18.73 -14.41
CA CYS A 133 7.50 18.93 -14.86
C CYS A 133 8.11 17.66 -15.47
N PRO A 134 7.60 17.14 -16.60
CA PRO A 134 8.09 15.88 -17.20
C PRO A 134 9.58 15.89 -17.54
N SER A 135 10.15 17.08 -17.77
CA SER A 135 11.60 17.25 -18.03
C SER A 135 12.47 16.83 -16.85
N VAL A 136 11.98 16.97 -15.61
CA VAL A 136 12.72 16.60 -14.40
C VAL A 136 12.83 15.06 -14.31
N VAL A 137 11.74 14.35 -14.53
CA VAL A 137 11.73 12.88 -14.53
C VAL A 137 12.60 12.31 -15.64
N LYS A 138 12.54 12.92 -16.84
CA LYS A 138 13.38 12.53 -17.97
C LYS A 138 14.87 12.78 -17.69
N ALA A 139 15.21 13.93 -17.11
CA ALA A 139 16.59 14.26 -16.74
C ALA A 139 17.13 13.28 -15.68
N PHE A 140 16.32 12.93 -14.68
CA PHE A 140 16.68 11.92 -13.67
C PHE A 140 16.96 10.55 -14.31
N GLY A 141 16.08 10.07 -15.19
CA GLY A 141 16.25 8.78 -15.88
C GLY A 141 17.47 8.72 -16.83
N GLN A 142 17.99 9.88 -17.26
CA GLN A 142 19.19 10.00 -18.10
C GLN A 142 20.46 10.23 -17.27
N CYS A 143 20.34 10.48 -15.96
CA CYS A 143 21.50 10.68 -15.08
C CYS A 143 22.23 9.35 -14.87
N PRO A 144 23.54 9.24 -15.13
CA PRO A 144 24.29 8.02 -14.89
C PRO A 144 24.20 7.60 -13.43
N ALA A 145 24.03 6.29 -13.18
CA ALA A 145 24.01 5.75 -11.83
C ALA A 145 25.31 6.13 -11.11
N GLY A 146 25.19 6.84 -9.99
CA GLY A 146 26.33 7.30 -9.19
C GLY A 146 26.76 8.76 -9.41
N SER A 147 26.19 9.48 -10.37
CA SER A 147 26.44 10.92 -10.55
C SER A 147 25.70 11.71 -9.46
N ARG A 148 26.40 12.61 -8.78
CA ARG A 148 25.75 13.56 -7.85
C ARG A 148 25.17 14.74 -8.65
N PRO A 149 24.03 15.32 -8.21
CA PRO A 149 23.57 16.59 -8.76
C PRO A 149 24.67 17.64 -8.54
N GLY A 150 25.29 18.13 -9.60
CA GLY A 150 26.41 19.06 -9.54
C GLY A 150 27.66 18.59 -10.32
N ASP A 151 27.78 17.30 -10.64
CA ASP A 151 28.91 16.79 -11.43
C ASP A 151 28.77 17.08 -12.95
N ALA A 152 27.57 17.54 -13.37
CA ALA A 152 27.27 17.85 -14.78
C ALA A 152 27.98 19.11 -15.32
N ASP A 153 28.46 20.02 -14.47
CA ASP A 153 29.10 21.27 -14.88
C ASP A 153 30.61 21.13 -15.15
N THR A 154 31.21 19.95 -14.95
CA THR A 154 32.66 19.77 -15.05
C THR A 154 33.10 19.18 -16.41
N VAL A 155 32.19 18.82 -17.32
CA VAL A 155 32.53 18.17 -18.61
C VAL A 155 32.48 19.13 -19.83
N ALA A 156 32.17 20.41 -19.62
CA ALA A 156 32.14 21.42 -20.68
C ALA A 156 33.24 22.49 -20.46
N ARG A 157 34.53 22.09 -20.57
CA ARG A 157 35.65 22.97 -20.88
C ARG A 157 36.66 22.26 -21.77
#